data_2c51352179900e444c8271a4d057a2fa
#
_entry.id   2c51352179900e444c8271a4d057a2fa
#
_cell.length_a   1.000
_cell.length_b   1.000
_cell.length_c   1.000
_cell.angle_alpha   90.00
_cell.angle_beta   90.00
_cell.angle_gamma   90.00
#
_symmetry.space_group_name_H-M   'P 1'
#
loop_
_entity.id
_entity.type
_entity.pdbx_description
1 polymer ?
#
loop_
_entity_poly.entity_id
_entity_poly.type
_entity_poly.pdbx_seq_one_letter_code
_entity_poly.pdbx_strand_id
1 'polypeptide(L)'
;MFTVFCGGASKAVDLQLDHTKAYRAVLRLGQRTDTGDVTGTVLETAPVTAGEQELLAVLPQFLGPRMQTPPMYSAVKINGQPLYKLAREGKTVERKARPIEILDIRYEGSPAENEYALTVKCSKGTYIRVLLEEIAEAMGQKGTMSALRRVAAGVYSEADAHTLEEIQAAKDAGPEALQALMLPVESVFASLPLLVADERVEQRVPHQPLSRCRRPLPRAERRRAVSGSCQCGERCAQGGKAVRGKELTTNANRFISVAAGAGT
;
A
#
# COMPACT_ATOMS: atom_id res chain seq x y z
N MET A 1 -0.88 3.00 -9.24
CA MET A 1 0.44 3.46 -8.76
C MET A 1 1.23 2.29 -8.17
N PHE A 2 2.52 2.17 -8.49
CA PHE A 2 3.46 1.18 -7.94
C PHE A 2 4.77 1.87 -7.59
N THR A 3 5.31 1.57 -6.42
CA THR A 3 6.66 2.02 -6.03
C THR A 3 7.67 0.98 -6.51
N VAL A 4 8.63 1.40 -7.33
CA VAL A 4 9.68 0.55 -7.89
C VAL A 4 11.02 0.98 -7.32
N PHE A 5 11.71 0.10 -6.63
CA PHE A 5 13.03 0.34 -6.04
C PHE A 5 14.12 -0.15 -6.99
N CYS A 6 15.01 0.75 -7.42
CA CYS A 6 16.05 0.45 -8.39
C CYS A 6 17.41 0.24 -7.70
N GLY A 7 18.18 -0.73 -8.17
CA GLY A 7 19.55 -0.98 -7.70
C GLY A 7 19.63 -1.25 -6.20
N GLY A 8 20.54 -0.56 -5.53
CA GLY A 8 20.77 -0.68 -4.08
C GLY A 8 19.59 -0.27 -3.21
N ALA A 9 18.67 0.56 -3.73
CA ALA A 9 17.45 0.97 -3.01
C ALA A 9 16.50 -0.21 -2.74
N SER A 10 16.61 -1.32 -3.47
CA SER A 10 15.81 -2.53 -3.22
C SER A 10 15.96 -3.07 -1.78
N LYS A 11 17.08 -2.80 -1.12
CA LYS A 11 17.32 -3.16 0.29
C LYS A 11 16.44 -2.38 1.27
N ALA A 12 15.86 -1.25 0.85
CA ALA A 12 14.97 -0.44 1.66
C ALA A 12 13.51 -0.92 1.65
N VAL A 13 13.14 -1.84 0.76
CA VAL A 13 11.76 -2.35 0.64
C VAL A 13 11.22 -2.89 1.96
N ASP A 14 12.01 -3.71 2.64
CA ASP A 14 11.62 -4.33 3.90
C ASP A 14 11.71 -3.39 5.12
N LEU A 15 12.28 -2.20 4.92
CA LEU A 15 12.46 -1.19 5.95
C LEU A 15 11.34 -0.15 5.98
N GLN A 16 10.40 -0.22 5.05
CA GLN A 16 9.25 0.68 5.04
C GLN A 16 8.45 0.53 6.34
N LEU A 17 8.19 1.65 7.01
CA LEU A 17 7.44 1.69 8.27
C LEU A 17 5.93 1.81 8.05
N ASP A 18 5.54 2.56 7.03
CA ASP A 18 4.15 2.73 6.65
C ASP A 18 3.79 1.77 5.52
N HIS A 19 2.87 0.87 5.81
CA HIS A 19 2.33 -0.09 4.85
C HIS A 19 0.87 0.20 4.47
N THR A 20 0.35 1.37 4.85
CA THR A 20 -1.01 1.77 4.49
C THR A 20 -1.14 1.99 2.99
N LYS A 21 -2.34 1.83 2.48
CA LYS A 21 -2.65 2.07 1.08
C LYS A 21 -3.97 2.81 0.98
N ALA A 22 -4.07 3.68 -0.02
CA ALA A 22 -5.33 4.30 -0.37
C ALA A 22 -5.72 3.92 -1.79
N TYR A 23 -6.99 3.63 -1.96
CA TYR A 23 -7.58 3.23 -3.24
C TYR A 23 -8.79 4.09 -3.54
N ARG A 24 -8.93 4.51 -4.79
CA ARG A 24 -10.20 4.91 -5.36
C ARG A 24 -10.80 3.68 -6.02
N ALA A 25 -11.99 3.29 -5.59
CA ALA A 25 -12.70 2.11 -6.06
C ALA A 25 -14.13 2.50 -6.42
N VAL A 26 -14.72 1.78 -7.37
CA VAL A 26 -16.13 1.97 -7.75
C VAL A 26 -16.87 0.69 -7.43
N LEU A 27 -17.89 0.80 -6.57
CA LEU A 27 -18.86 -0.24 -6.28
C LEU A 27 -19.98 -0.15 -7.32
N ARG A 28 -20.26 -1.24 -8.01
CA ARG A 28 -21.42 -1.42 -8.89
C ARG A 28 -22.42 -2.34 -8.23
N LEU A 29 -23.65 -1.86 -8.06
CA LEU A 29 -24.76 -2.67 -7.54
C LEU A 29 -25.49 -3.43 -8.64
N GLY A 30 -26.28 -4.43 -8.24
CA GLY A 30 -27.15 -5.21 -9.10
C GLY A 30 -26.57 -6.52 -9.61
N GLN A 31 -25.29 -6.81 -9.37
CA GLN A 31 -24.66 -8.08 -9.77
C GLN A 31 -23.57 -8.52 -8.81
N ARG A 32 -23.31 -9.83 -8.75
CA ARG A 32 -22.15 -10.43 -8.08
C ARG A 32 -21.40 -11.33 -9.06
N THR A 33 -20.08 -11.29 -9.00
CA THR A 33 -19.19 -12.07 -9.88
C THR A 33 -18.30 -13.03 -9.07
N ASP A 34 -17.73 -14.02 -9.73
CA ASP A 34 -16.82 -15.01 -9.13
C ASP A 34 -15.50 -14.40 -8.67
N THR A 35 -15.05 -13.31 -9.30
CA THR A 35 -13.81 -12.62 -8.97
C THR A 35 -14.02 -11.44 -8.01
N GLY A 36 -15.26 -10.98 -7.83
CA GLY A 36 -15.60 -9.76 -7.11
C GLY A 36 -15.30 -8.48 -7.91
N ASP A 37 -14.98 -8.58 -9.20
CA ASP A 37 -14.88 -7.46 -10.12
C ASP A 37 -15.61 -7.74 -11.45
N VAL A 38 -15.89 -6.68 -12.23
CA VAL A 38 -16.69 -6.77 -13.45
C VAL A 38 -16.11 -7.61 -14.57
N THR A 39 -14.83 -8.00 -14.48
CA THR A 39 -14.16 -8.86 -15.48
C THR A 39 -14.42 -10.34 -15.23
N GLY A 40 -15.01 -10.67 -14.06
CA GLY A 40 -15.37 -12.04 -13.70
C GLY A 40 -16.70 -12.49 -14.31
N THR A 41 -16.98 -13.78 -14.14
CA THR A 41 -18.26 -14.38 -14.54
C THR A 41 -19.37 -13.94 -13.58
N VAL A 42 -20.48 -13.42 -14.12
CA VAL A 42 -21.64 -13.05 -13.31
C VAL A 42 -22.28 -14.31 -12.74
N LEU A 43 -22.36 -14.38 -11.41
CA LEU A 43 -22.98 -15.48 -10.67
C LEU A 43 -24.44 -15.19 -10.32
N GLU A 44 -24.75 -13.94 -9.98
CA GLU A 44 -26.06 -13.51 -9.54
C GLU A 44 -26.35 -12.10 -10.05
N THR A 45 -27.61 -11.84 -10.39
CA THR A 45 -28.13 -10.51 -10.67
C THR A 45 -29.36 -10.23 -9.81
N ALA A 46 -29.58 -9.00 -9.39
CA ALA A 46 -30.74 -8.58 -8.62
C ALA A 46 -31.09 -7.13 -8.96
N PRO A 47 -32.42 -6.77 -8.89
CA PRO A 47 -32.82 -5.38 -9.02
C PRO A 47 -32.14 -4.51 -7.94
N VAL A 48 -31.72 -3.30 -8.30
CA VAL A 48 -31.15 -2.34 -7.35
C VAL A 48 -32.29 -1.58 -6.69
N THR A 49 -32.39 -1.64 -5.38
CA THR A 49 -33.44 -1.01 -4.57
C THR A 49 -32.88 -0.04 -3.52
N ALA A 50 -31.57 -0.02 -3.32
CA ALA A 50 -30.88 0.88 -2.41
C ALA A 50 -29.98 1.85 -3.18
N GLY A 51 -29.77 3.03 -2.63
CA GLY A 51 -29.01 4.12 -3.26
C GLY A 51 -27.96 4.74 -2.36
N GLU A 52 -27.66 6.00 -2.62
CA GLU A 52 -26.63 6.75 -1.90
C GLU A 52 -26.90 6.86 -0.39
N GLN A 53 -28.16 7.04 0.00
CA GLN A 53 -28.51 7.21 1.42
C GLN A 53 -28.23 5.94 2.23
N GLU A 54 -28.60 4.78 1.70
CA GLU A 54 -28.32 3.48 2.31
C GLU A 54 -26.81 3.21 2.34
N LEU A 55 -26.09 3.56 1.27
CA LEU A 55 -24.63 3.47 1.24
C LEU A 55 -24.02 4.28 2.36
N LEU A 56 -24.32 5.56 2.47
CA LEU A 56 -23.79 6.45 3.49
C LEU A 56 -24.12 5.97 4.91
N ALA A 57 -25.28 5.38 5.12
CA ALA A 57 -25.68 4.82 6.41
C ALA A 57 -24.87 3.60 6.84
N VAL A 58 -24.41 2.78 5.88
CA VAL A 58 -23.64 1.56 6.19
C VAL A 58 -22.13 1.78 6.27
N LEU A 59 -21.56 2.79 5.60
CA LEU A 59 -20.10 3.00 5.55
C LEU A 59 -19.43 3.08 6.94
N PRO A 60 -19.98 3.75 7.97
CA PRO A 60 -19.35 3.86 9.28
C PRO A 60 -19.05 2.52 9.95
N GLN A 61 -19.86 1.48 9.73
CA GLN A 61 -19.66 0.14 10.33
C GLN A 61 -18.43 -0.60 9.78
N PHE A 62 -17.87 -0.12 8.67
CA PHE A 62 -16.70 -0.73 8.05
C PHE A 62 -15.37 -0.13 8.55
N LEU A 63 -15.40 0.97 9.30
CA LEU A 63 -14.22 1.60 9.86
C LEU A 63 -13.60 0.79 11.01
N GLY A 64 -12.28 0.86 11.13
CA GLY A 64 -11.50 0.24 12.20
C GLY A 64 -11.04 -1.19 11.91
N PRO A 65 -10.59 -1.91 12.97
CA PRO A 65 -10.09 -3.27 12.87
C PRO A 65 -11.20 -4.27 12.54
N ARG A 66 -10.92 -5.18 11.62
CA ARG A 66 -11.86 -6.25 11.24
C ARG A 66 -11.15 -7.48 10.72
N MET A 67 -11.86 -8.59 10.64
CA MET A 67 -11.38 -9.82 10.01
C MET A 67 -11.92 -9.91 8.59
N GLN A 68 -11.04 -10.21 7.62
CA GLN A 68 -11.42 -10.38 6.21
C GLN A 68 -10.91 -11.73 5.69
N THR A 69 -11.77 -12.48 5.03
CA THR A 69 -11.37 -13.69 4.32
C THR A 69 -10.85 -13.35 2.93
N PRO A 70 -9.59 -13.68 2.61
CA PRO A 70 -9.03 -13.40 1.28
C PRO A 70 -9.86 -14.07 0.18
N PRO A 71 -10.06 -13.44 -0.99
CA PRO A 71 -10.77 -14.06 -2.10
C PRO A 71 -9.96 -15.21 -2.72
N MET A 72 -10.62 -16.11 -3.43
CA MET A 72 -9.96 -17.19 -4.17
C MET A 72 -9.01 -16.64 -5.24
N TYR A 73 -9.40 -15.58 -5.91
CA TYR A 73 -8.53 -14.88 -6.87
C TYR A 73 -7.55 -13.95 -6.15
N SER A 74 -6.61 -14.55 -5.40
CA SER A 74 -5.55 -13.82 -4.69
C SER A 74 -4.20 -14.53 -4.77
N ALA A 75 -3.11 -13.79 -4.48
CA ALA A 75 -1.75 -14.33 -4.42
C ALA A 75 -1.42 -15.03 -3.10
N VAL A 76 -2.37 -15.16 -2.18
CA VAL A 76 -2.20 -15.90 -0.92
C VAL A 76 -1.87 -17.35 -1.26
N LYS A 77 -0.86 -17.89 -0.60
CA LYS A 77 -0.46 -19.30 -0.80
C LYS A 77 -1.02 -20.17 0.30
N ILE A 78 -1.58 -21.32 -0.08
CA ILE A 78 -1.94 -22.43 0.81
C ILE A 78 -1.19 -23.66 0.33
N ASN A 79 -0.47 -24.34 1.22
CA ASN A 79 0.39 -25.49 0.88
C ASN A 79 1.35 -25.21 -0.29
N GLY A 80 1.92 -23.98 -0.33
CA GLY A 80 2.84 -23.58 -1.38
C GLY A 80 2.20 -23.11 -2.70
N GLN A 81 0.91 -23.37 -2.92
CA GLN A 81 0.19 -22.96 -4.14
C GLN A 81 -0.59 -21.65 -3.95
N PRO A 82 -0.49 -20.68 -4.87
CA PRO A 82 -1.32 -19.48 -4.86
C PRO A 82 -2.80 -19.80 -5.09
N LEU A 83 -3.69 -19.15 -4.35
CA LEU A 83 -5.14 -19.35 -4.44
C LEU A 83 -5.69 -19.11 -5.86
N TYR A 84 -5.17 -18.11 -6.58
CA TYR A 84 -5.65 -17.82 -7.93
C TYR A 84 -5.42 -18.98 -8.92
N LYS A 85 -4.39 -19.83 -8.70
CA LYS A 85 -4.18 -21.03 -9.52
C LYS A 85 -5.26 -22.07 -9.26
N LEU A 86 -5.55 -22.32 -7.99
CA LEU A 86 -6.64 -23.21 -7.59
C LEU A 86 -8.00 -22.74 -8.09
N ALA A 87 -8.25 -21.41 -8.02
CA ALA A 87 -9.47 -20.82 -8.55
C ALA A 87 -9.64 -21.06 -10.06
N ARG A 88 -8.57 -20.90 -10.85
CA ARG A 88 -8.58 -21.18 -12.31
C ARG A 88 -8.81 -22.67 -12.63
N GLU A 89 -8.46 -23.56 -11.71
CA GLU A 89 -8.75 -25.00 -11.81
C GLU A 89 -10.17 -25.34 -11.32
N GLY A 90 -10.99 -24.35 -10.97
CA GLY A 90 -12.33 -24.54 -10.40
C GLY A 90 -12.35 -25.09 -8.97
N LYS A 91 -11.20 -25.11 -8.29
CA LYS A 91 -11.07 -25.60 -6.93
C LYS A 91 -11.29 -24.49 -5.92
N THR A 92 -12.18 -24.71 -4.95
CA THR A 92 -12.35 -23.85 -3.78
C THR A 92 -11.73 -24.52 -2.57
N VAL A 93 -10.97 -23.73 -1.79
CA VAL A 93 -10.33 -24.18 -0.55
C VAL A 93 -10.73 -23.28 0.61
N GLU A 94 -10.73 -23.86 1.82
CA GLU A 94 -10.96 -23.08 3.03
C GLU A 94 -9.84 -22.03 3.20
N ARG A 95 -10.23 -20.81 3.54
CA ARG A 95 -9.33 -19.67 3.73
C ARG A 95 -9.51 -19.08 5.12
N LYS A 96 -8.43 -18.94 5.83
CA LYS A 96 -8.45 -18.31 7.16
C LYS A 96 -8.62 -16.80 7.00
N ALA A 97 -9.57 -16.24 7.73
CA ALA A 97 -9.71 -14.80 7.86
C ALA A 97 -8.43 -14.17 8.46
N ARG A 98 -8.10 -12.96 8.01
CA ARG A 98 -6.90 -12.23 8.44
C ARG A 98 -7.30 -10.87 9.00
N PRO A 99 -6.60 -10.38 10.02
CA PRO A 99 -6.85 -9.05 10.53
C PRO A 99 -6.45 -8.00 9.50
N ILE A 100 -7.35 -7.07 9.27
CA ILE A 100 -7.16 -5.86 8.48
C ILE A 100 -7.68 -4.66 9.25
N GLU A 101 -7.36 -3.47 8.79
CA GLU A 101 -7.89 -2.24 9.35
C GLU A 101 -8.29 -1.29 8.23
N ILE A 102 -9.50 -0.76 8.30
CA ILE A 102 -9.98 0.30 7.42
C ILE A 102 -9.86 1.61 8.19
N LEU A 103 -8.94 2.45 7.74
CA LEU A 103 -8.58 3.69 8.42
C LEU A 103 -9.51 4.85 8.04
N ASP A 104 -10.01 4.83 6.80
CA ASP A 104 -10.90 5.86 6.27
C ASP A 104 -11.69 5.32 5.08
N ILE A 105 -12.95 5.72 4.95
CA ILE A 105 -13.79 5.49 3.77
C ILE A 105 -14.54 6.78 3.48
N ARG A 106 -14.44 7.26 2.24
CA ARG A 106 -15.16 8.45 1.77
C ARG A 106 -15.94 8.14 0.51
N TYR A 107 -17.14 8.63 0.45
CA TYR A 107 -17.94 8.64 -0.76
C TYR A 107 -17.52 9.83 -1.64
N GLU A 108 -17.29 9.59 -2.93
CA GLU A 108 -16.77 10.56 -3.89
C GLU A 108 -17.80 10.90 -4.98
N GLY A 109 -18.99 10.33 -4.89
CA GLY A 109 -20.07 10.54 -5.87
C GLY A 109 -20.41 9.29 -6.68
N SER A 110 -21.38 9.43 -7.56
CA SER A 110 -21.89 8.37 -8.44
C SER A 110 -21.42 8.64 -9.87
N PRO A 111 -20.43 7.92 -10.40
CA PRO A 111 -19.92 8.14 -11.75
C PRO A 111 -20.90 7.65 -12.85
N ALA A 112 -21.77 6.69 -12.52
CA ALA A 112 -22.81 6.16 -13.42
C ALA A 112 -24.00 5.63 -12.60
N GLU A 113 -25.07 5.25 -13.27
CA GLU A 113 -26.24 4.63 -12.64
C GLU A 113 -25.82 3.34 -11.89
N ASN A 114 -26.25 3.20 -10.64
CA ASN A 114 -25.91 2.09 -9.75
C ASN A 114 -24.41 1.92 -9.48
N GLU A 115 -23.59 2.93 -9.72
CA GLU A 115 -22.17 2.95 -9.41
C GLU A 115 -21.83 4.04 -8.39
N TYR A 116 -20.99 3.68 -7.41
CA TYR A 116 -20.62 4.54 -6.28
C TYR A 116 -19.12 4.55 -6.11
N ALA A 117 -18.51 5.71 -6.30
CA ALA A 117 -17.07 5.90 -6.12
C ALA A 117 -16.73 6.09 -4.64
N LEU A 118 -15.77 5.33 -4.17
CA LEU A 118 -15.29 5.36 -2.78
C LEU A 118 -13.76 5.52 -2.76
N THR A 119 -13.27 6.39 -1.90
CA THR A 119 -11.85 6.41 -1.52
C THR A 119 -11.70 5.68 -0.20
N VAL A 120 -10.88 4.63 -0.20
CA VAL A 120 -10.65 3.75 0.97
C VAL A 120 -9.17 3.80 1.36
N LYS A 121 -8.87 4.19 2.61
CA LYS A 121 -7.54 4.05 3.21
C LYS A 121 -7.52 2.85 4.15
N CYS A 122 -6.57 1.93 3.97
CA CYS A 122 -6.57 0.66 4.68
C CYS A 122 -5.16 0.13 4.96
N SER A 123 -5.07 -0.83 5.86
CA SER A 123 -3.85 -1.59 6.16
C SER A 123 -3.44 -2.50 4.98
N LYS A 124 -2.20 -3.00 5.01
CA LYS A 124 -1.75 -4.02 4.06
C LYS A 124 -2.61 -5.28 4.16
N GLY A 125 -2.78 -5.96 3.02
CA GLY A 125 -3.51 -7.23 2.95
C GLY A 125 -5.01 -7.09 2.79
N THR A 126 -5.56 -5.87 2.79
CA THR A 126 -6.97 -5.60 2.52
C THR A 126 -7.29 -5.84 1.05
N TYR A 127 -8.36 -6.59 0.79
CA TYR A 127 -8.93 -6.82 -0.54
C TYR A 127 -10.14 -5.91 -0.73
N ILE A 128 -9.97 -4.88 -1.55
CA ILE A 128 -11.03 -3.90 -1.82
C ILE A 128 -12.24 -4.55 -2.47
N ARG A 129 -12.05 -5.55 -3.34
CA ARG A 129 -13.16 -6.32 -3.95
C ARG A 129 -14.08 -6.93 -2.90
N VAL A 130 -13.50 -7.59 -1.90
CA VAL A 130 -14.26 -8.19 -0.79
C VAL A 130 -14.95 -7.13 0.05
N LEU A 131 -14.27 -6.02 0.34
CA LEU A 131 -14.86 -4.91 1.09
C LEU A 131 -16.09 -4.34 0.36
N LEU A 132 -16.03 -4.15 -0.96
CA LEU A 132 -17.14 -3.62 -1.73
C LEU A 132 -18.31 -4.61 -1.79
N GLU A 133 -18.05 -5.92 -1.90
CA GLU A 133 -19.10 -6.95 -1.79
C GLU A 133 -19.76 -6.90 -0.40
N GLU A 134 -18.99 -6.84 0.69
CA GLU A 134 -19.51 -6.74 2.05
C GLU A 134 -20.33 -5.46 2.27
N ILE A 135 -19.92 -4.32 1.68
CA ILE A 135 -20.68 -3.07 1.73
C ILE A 135 -22.03 -3.24 1.01
N ALA A 136 -22.04 -3.84 -0.19
CA ALA A 136 -23.26 -4.09 -0.92
C ALA A 136 -24.21 -5.04 -0.15
N GLU A 137 -23.66 -6.09 0.45
CA GLU A 137 -24.43 -7.02 1.29
C GLU A 137 -25.05 -6.32 2.51
N ALA A 138 -24.33 -5.40 3.15
CA ALA A 138 -24.86 -4.60 4.26
C ALA A 138 -26.00 -3.66 3.83
N MET A 139 -26.04 -3.25 2.54
CA MET A 139 -27.15 -2.51 1.93
C MET A 139 -28.31 -3.44 1.50
N GLY A 140 -28.18 -4.76 1.71
CA GLY A 140 -29.15 -5.73 1.19
C GLY A 140 -29.09 -5.92 -0.33
N GLN A 141 -27.98 -5.56 -0.97
CA GLN A 141 -27.78 -5.57 -2.41
C GLN A 141 -26.73 -6.59 -2.85
N LYS A 142 -26.73 -6.94 -4.13
CA LYS A 142 -25.59 -7.59 -4.78
C LYS A 142 -24.65 -6.50 -5.31
N GLY A 143 -23.33 -6.69 -5.13
CA GLY A 143 -22.36 -5.71 -5.60
C GLY A 143 -21.08 -6.33 -6.08
N THR A 144 -20.40 -5.63 -6.97
CA THR A 144 -19.08 -5.99 -7.48
C THR A 144 -18.26 -4.73 -7.71
N MET A 145 -16.95 -4.87 -7.82
CA MET A 145 -16.04 -3.76 -8.12
C MET A 145 -16.01 -3.51 -9.63
N SER A 146 -16.31 -2.28 -10.08
CA SER A 146 -16.21 -1.91 -11.50
C SER A 146 -14.87 -1.22 -11.84
N ALA A 147 -14.26 -0.52 -10.89
CA ALA A 147 -12.97 0.12 -11.08
C ALA A 147 -12.14 0.14 -9.81
N LEU A 148 -10.82 0.09 -9.96
CA LEU A 148 -9.88 0.19 -8.84
C LEU A 148 -8.60 0.94 -9.27
N ARG A 149 -8.26 1.98 -8.53
CA ARG A 149 -7.00 2.72 -8.69
C ARG A 149 -6.34 2.91 -7.34
N ARG A 150 -5.10 2.49 -7.18
CA ARG A 150 -4.33 2.79 -5.97
C ARG A 150 -3.77 4.21 -6.08
N VAL A 151 -4.18 5.09 -5.16
CA VAL A 151 -3.84 6.51 -5.15
C VAL A 151 -2.76 6.86 -4.13
N ALA A 152 -2.52 5.98 -3.13
CA ALA A 152 -1.40 6.13 -2.21
C ALA A 152 -0.85 4.77 -1.74
N ALA A 153 0.44 4.73 -1.40
CA ALA A 153 1.11 3.57 -0.81
C ALA A 153 2.21 4.05 0.16
N GLY A 154 1.97 3.87 1.47
CA GLY A 154 2.82 4.41 2.51
C GLY A 154 2.90 5.93 2.42
N VAL A 155 4.12 6.45 2.33
CA VAL A 155 4.40 7.89 2.26
C VAL A 155 4.20 8.49 0.86
N TYR A 156 3.95 7.67 -0.17
CA TYR A 156 3.84 8.11 -1.57
C TYR A 156 2.39 8.22 -2.00
N SER A 157 2.12 9.28 -2.76
CA SER A 157 0.82 9.56 -3.37
C SER A 157 0.88 9.45 -4.89
N GLU A 158 -0.26 9.51 -5.54
CA GLU A 158 -0.36 9.53 -7.00
C GLU A 158 0.30 10.77 -7.61
N ALA A 159 0.38 11.88 -6.87
CA ALA A 159 1.04 13.09 -7.32
C ALA A 159 2.57 12.93 -7.48
N ASP A 160 3.16 11.92 -6.80
CA ASP A 160 4.58 11.59 -6.89
C ASP A 160 4.87 10.58 -8.01
N ALA A 161 3.86 10.17 -8.77
CA ALA A 161 3.95 9.06 -9.71
C ALA A 161 4.09 9.56 -11.16
N HIS A 162 4.90 8.86 -11.95
CA HIS A 162 5.10 9.10 -13.37
C HIS A 162 4.45 7.98 -14.20
N THR A 163 3.98 8.32 -15.39
CA THR A 163 3.49 7.33 -16.36
C THR A 163 4.65 6.60 -17.02
N LEU A 164 4.36 5.47 -17.66
CA LEU A 164 5.40 4.73 -18.41
C LEU A 164 5.91 5.57 -19.59
N GLU A 165 5.03 6.36 -20.21
CA GLU A 165 5.36 7.26 -21.32
C GLU A 165 6.32 8.37 -20.86
N GLU A 166 6.07 9.00 -19.70
CA GLU A 166 6.96 10.00 -19.12
C GLU A 166 8.34 9.42 -18.77
N ILE A 167 8.38 8.21 -18.22
CA ILE A 167 9.63 7.52 -17.92
C ILE A 167 10.38 7.18 -19.19
N GLN A 168 9.69 6.73 -20.25
CA GLN A 168 10.31 6.44 -21.54
C GLN A 168 10.87 7.72 -22.16
N ALA A 169 10.10 8.80 -22.19
CA ALA A 169 10.56 10.09 -22.69
C ALA A 169 11.80 10.61 -21.95
N ALA A 170 11.81 10.50 -20.63
CA ALA A 170 12.96 10.87 -19.82
C ALA A 170 14.20 10.00 -20.11
N LYS A 171 14.00 8.70 -20.33
CA LYS A 171 15.08 7.79 -20.74
C LYS A 171 15.68 8.18 -22.09
N ASP A 172 14.82 8.54 -23.06
CA ASP A 172 15.25 8.95 -24.42
C ASP A 172 15.94 10.31 -24.41
N ALA A 173 15.58 11.21 -23.48
CA ALA A 173 16.25 12.48 -23.25
C ALA A 173 17.62 12.36 -22.58
N GLY A 174 17.90 11.26 -21.90
CA GLY A 174 19.20 10.94 -21.33
C GLY A 174 19.20 10.61 -19.83
N PRO A 175 20.36 10.20 -19.30
CA PRO A 175 20.48 9.71 -17.91
C PRO A 175 20.09 10.74 -16.85
N GLU A 176 20.41 12.02 -17.08
CA GLU A 176 20.11 13.11 -16.13
C GLU A 176 18.59 13.34 -16.02
N ALA A 177 17.87 13.33 -17.14
CA ALA A 177 16.43 13.47 -17.18
C ALA A 177 15.74 12.30 -16.45
N LEU A 178 16.19 11.07 -16.70
CA LEU A 178 15.67 9.89 -16.00
C LEU A 178 15.96 9.96 -14.48
N GLN A 179 17.14 10.44 -14.10
CA GLN A 179 17.54 10.59 -12.71
C GLN A 179 16.70 11.65 -11.98
N ALA A 180 16.27 12.70 -12.66
CA ALA A 180 15.42 13.75 -12.09
C ALA A 180 14.03 13.23 -11.67
N LEU A 181 13.50 12.19 -12.32
CA LEU A 181 12.25 11.54 -11.94
C LEU A 181 12.38 10.62 -10.70
N MET A 182 13.61 10.27 -10.30
CA MET A 182 13.84 9.32 -9.23
C MET A 182 13.82 10.01 -7.87
N LEU A 183 13.02 9.47 -6.95
CA LEU A 183 12.98 9.91 -5.56
C LEU A 183 14.18 9.37 -4.77
N PRO A 184 14.73 10.14 -3.82
CA PRO A 184 15.81 9.66 -2.96
C PRO A 184 15.31 8.57 -2.01
N VAL A 185 16.14 7.55 -1.74
CA VAL A 185 15.76 6.41 -0.87
C VAL A 185 15.44 6.86 0.56
N GLU A 186 16.00 7.96 1.00
CA GLU A 186 15.75 8.57 2.32
C GLU A 186 14.29 8.97 2.51
N SER A 187 13.55 9.24 1.43
CA SER A 187 12.11 9.56 1.50
C SER A 187 11.26 8.42 2.09
N VAL A 188 11.73 7.16 2.01
CA VAL A 188 11.12 6.01 2.69
C VAL A 188 11.04 6.23 4.21
N PHE A 189 11.96 7.01 4.76
CA PHE A 189 12.14 7.28 6.18
C PHE A 189 11.67 8.67 6.60
N ALA A 190 10.92 9.38 5.74
CA ALA A 190 10.47 10.75 6.00
C ALA A 190 9.66 10.91 7.30
N SER A 191 9.03 9.84 7.77
CA SER A 191 8.28 9.83 9.04
C SER A 191 9.16 9.64 10.29
N LEU A 192 10.46 9.36 10.11
CA LEU A 192 11.40 9.22 11.22
C LEU A 192 12.09 10.56 11.55
N PRO A 193 12.41 10.80 12.82
CA PRO A 193 13.26 11.93 13.18
C PRO A 193 14.65 11.78 12.57
N LEU A 194 15.15 12.86 11.97
CA LEU A 194 16.52 12.92 11.47
C LEU A 194 17.48 13.01 12.64
N LEU A 195 18.39 12.06 12.77
CA LEU A 195 19.54 12.14 13.69
C LEU A 195 20.78 12.52 12.89
N VAL A 196 21.38 13.64 13.24
CA VAL A 196 22.67 14.08 12.70
C VAL A 196 23.75 13.46 13.58
N ALA A 197 24.51 12.53 13.02
CA ALA A 197 25.66 11.94 13.70
C ALA A 197 26.89 12.85 13.53
N ASP A 198 27.65 13.06 14.63
CA ASP A 198 28.97 13.67 14.54
C ASP A 198 30.00 12.64 14.00
N GLU A 199 31.19 13.11 13.62
CA GLU A 199 32.23 12.25 13.05
C GLU A 199 32.67 11.10 14.00
N ARG A 200 32.54 11.29 15.32
CA ARG A 200 32.92 10.27 16.32
C ARG A 200 31.90 9.13 16.34
N VAL A 201 30.61 9.45 16.12
CA VAL A 201 29.54 8.47 16.02
C VAL A 201 29.63 7.75 14.69
N GLU A 202 29.93 8.46 13.60
CA GLU A 202 30.10 7.87 12.27
C GLU A 202 31.21 6.80 12.23
N GLN A 203 32.34 7.06 12.88
CA GLN A 203 33.46 6.10 12.97
C GLN A 203 33.10 4.84 13.79
N ARG A 204 32.17 4.93 14.74
CA ARG A 204 31.78 3.82 15.63
C ARG A 204 30.63 2.97 15.10
N VAL A 205 29.93 3.42 14.06
CA VAL A 205 28.85 2.64 13.46
C VAL A 205 29.45 1.61 12.50
N PRO A 206 29.51 0.32 12.88
CA PRO A 206 30.07 -0.69 12.01
C PRO A 206 29.20 -0.84 10.75
N HIS A 207 29.83 -1.06 9.60
CA HIS A 207 29.16 -1.35 8.33
C HIS A 207 28.44 -2.71 8.33
N GLN A 208 27.71 -3.02 9.39
CA GLN A 208 26.93 -4.26 9.48
C GLN A 208 25.57 -4.11 8.77
N PRO A 209 25.14 -5.13 8.03
CA PRO A 209 23.84 -5.11 7.38
C PRO A 209 22.72 -4.99 8.41
N LEU A 210 21.72 -4.17 8.11
CA LEU A 210 20.54 -3.81 8.92
C LEU A 210 19.64 -4.98 9.37
N SER A 211 20.11 -6.23 9.26
CA SER A 211 19.30 -7.43 9.48
C SER A 211 18.90 -7.71 10.93
N ARG A 212 19.36 -6.93 11.93
CA ARG A 212 19.13 -7.23 13.35
C ARG A 212 18.28 -6.24 14.17
N CYS A 213 17.86 -5.10 13.64
CA CYS A 213 16.95 -4.20 14.38
C CYS A 213 15.48 -4.50 14.06
N ARG A 214 14.88 -5.46 14.77
CA ARG A 214 13.49 -5.88 14.58
C ARG A 214 12.44 -5.20 15.47
N ARG A 215 12.79 -4.16 16.24
CA ARG A 215 11.79 -3.49 17.10
C ARG A 215 11.85 -1.96 16.94
N PRO A 216 10.73 -1.32 16.55
CA PRO A 216 10.60 0.12 16.69
C PRO A 216 10.62 0.49 18.18
N LEU A 217 11.37 1.54 18.53
CA LEU A 217 11.39 2.04 19.90
C LEU A 217 10.01 2.51 20.35
N PRO A 218 9.54 2.23 21.58
CA PRO A 218 8.33 2.77 22.16
C PRO A 218 8.30 4.30 22.11
N ARG A 219 7.10 4.87 22.00
CA ARG A 219 6.89 6.33 21.84
C ARG A 219 7.58 7.19 22.94
N ALA A 220 7.74 6.66 24.13
CA ALA A 220 8.40 7.32 25.26
C ALA A 220 9.94 7.41 25.11
N GLU A 221 10.57 6.40 24.52
CA GLU A 221 12.00 6.37 24.28
C GLU A 221 12.44 7.24 23.10
N ARG A 222 11.55 7.45 22.10
CA ARG A 222 11.79 8.38 21.00
C ARG A 222 11.99 9.83 21.46
N ARG A 223 11.25 10.26 22.50
CA ARG A 223 11.41 11.62 23.07
C ARG A 223 12.75 11.81 23.81
N ARG A 224 13.30 10.75 24.43
CA ARG A 224 14.59 10.79 25.12
C ARG A 224 15.80 10.76 24.15
N ALA A 225 15.67 10.07 23.02
CA ALA A 225 16.70 10.07 21.99
C ALA A 225 16.95 11.46 21.38
N VAL A 226 15.88 12.27 21.28
CA VAL A 226 15.97 13.65 20.77
C VAL A 226 16.65 14.61 21.78
N SER A 227 16.63 14.31 23.08
CA SER A 227 17.21 15.17 24.14
C SER A 227 18.66 14.83 24.50
N GLY A 228 19.35 13.98 23.76
CA GLY A 228 20.78 13.69 23.98
C GLY A 228 21.10 12.82 25.20
N SER A 229 20.12 12.35 25.94
CA SER A 229 20.31 11.50 27.12
C SER A 229 19.80 10.08 26.90
N CYS A 230 20.30 9.41 25.88
CA CYS A 230 20.02 7.98 25.69
C CYS A 230 20.94 7.16 26.60
N GLN A 231 20.42 6.70 27.75
CA GLN A 231 21.05 5.73 28.63
C GLN A 231 20.78 4.28 28.18
N CYS A 232 20.57 4.04 26.91
CA CYS A 232 20.59 2.71 26.36
C CYS A 232 22.05 2.29 26.14
N GLY A 233 22.46 1.26 26.89
CA GLY A 233 23.79 0.68 26.73
C GLY A 233 24.10 0.29 25.27
N GLU A 234 25.31 -0.05 24.98
CA GLU A 234 25.97 -0.28 23.67
C GLU A 234 25.14 -0.96 22.56
N ARG A 235 24.00 -1.57 22.89
CA ARG A 235 23.07 -2.19 21.95
C ARG A 235 22.12 -1.25 21.23
N CYS A 236 21.88 -0.04 21.71
CA CYS A 236 20.99 0.95 21.06
C CYS A 236 21.72 1.80 20.01
N ALA A 237 23.03 1.96 20.13
CA ALA A 237 23.85 2.67 19.14
C ALA A 237 23.97 1.93 17.79
N GLN A 238 23.52 0.68 17.71
CA GLN A 238 23.62 -0.16 16.52
C GLN A 238 22.37 -0.10 15.60
N GLY A 239 21.34 0.66 15.93
CA GLY A 239 20.02 0.54 15.33
C GLY A 239 19.48 1.74 14.55
N GLY A 240 20.18 2.85 14.50
CA GLY A 240 19.65 4.05 13.83
C GLY A 240 20.66 4.68 12.88
N LYS A 241 20.68 4.27 11.61
CA LYS A 241 21.42 4.99 10.57
C LYS A 241 20.50 5.96 9.86
N ALA A 242 20.60 7.25 10.19
CA ALA A 242 20.45 8.29 9.20
C ALA A 242 21.87 8.73 8.84
N VAL A 243 22.40 8.28 7.72
CA VAL A 243 23.69 8.68 7.21
C VAL A 243 23.52 9.97 6.43
N ARG A 244 23.95 11.10 6.98
CA ARG A 244 24.38 12.25 6.21
C ARG A 244 25.91 12.26 6.27
N GLY A 245 26.53 11.83 5.22
CA GLY A 245 27.96 11.97 5.12
C GLY A 245 28.45 11.56 3.76
N LYS A 246 28.94 12.51 3.00
CA LYS A 246 29.56 12.40 1.67
C LYS A 246 28.64 11.88 0.59
N GLU A 247 28.48 12.70 -0.43
CA GLU A 247 27.90 12.35 -1.72
C GLU A 247 28.23 10.91 -2.09
N LEU A 248 27.27 10.04 -1.87
CA LEU A 248 27.23 8.76 -2.56
C LEU A 248 26.91 9.09 -4.02
N THR A 249 27.90 9.62 -4.70
CA THR A 249 27.96 9.74 -6.16
C THR A 249 28.04 8.34 -6.74
N THR A 250 26.97 7.61 -6.64
CA THR A 250 26.73 6.44 -7.49
C THR A 250 25.24 6.21 -7.59
N ASN A 251 24.75 6.14 -8.81
CA ASN A 251 23.39 6.00 -9.32
C ASN A 251 22.54 4.83 -8.75
N ALA A 252 22.83 4.31 -7.56
CA ALA A 252 22.32 3.01 -7.13
C ALA A 252 21.23 3.06 -6.04
N ASN A 253 20.86 4.22 -5.49
CA ASN A 253 19.99 4.31 -4.32
C ASN A 253 18.75 5.19 -4.53
N ARG A 254 18.08 5.07 -5.67
CA ARG A 254 16.88 5.83 -6.01
C ARG A 254 15.75 4.91 -6.44
N PHE A 255 14.52 5.41 -6.39
CA PHE A 255 13.36 4.68 -6.88
C PHE A 255 12.40 5.62 -7.61
N ILE A 256 11.51 5.03 -8.40
CA ILE A 256 10.46 5.72 -9.16
C ILE A 256 9.10 5.20 -8.68
N SER A 257 8.15 6.11 -8.49
CA SER A 257 6.74 5.76 -8.34
C SER A 257 6.08 5.78 -9.71
N VAL A 258 5.47 4.65 -10.11
CA VAL A 258 4.85 4.48 -11.42
C VAL A 258 3.34 4.52 -11.30
N ALA A 259 2.68 5.40 -12.05
CA ALA A 259 1.24 5.36 -12.24
C ALA A 259 0.91 4.31 -13.31
N ALA A 260 0.05 3.34 -13.00
CA ALA A 260 -0.55 2.52 -14.04
C ALA A 260 -1.49 3.41 -14.87
N GLY A 261 -1.25 3.48 -16.16
CA GLY A 261 -2.16 4.16 -17.08
C GLY A 261 -3.57 3.57 -16.92
N ALA A 262 -4.58 4.42 -16.92
CA ALA A 262 -5.95 3.98 -17.05
C ALA A 262 -6.08 3.38 -18.46
N GLY A 263 -6.13 2.06 -18.55
CA GLY A 263 -6.61 1.41 -19.75
C GLY A 263 -8.08 1.80 -19.91
N THR A 264 -8.36 2.48 -20.98
CA THR A 264 -9.72 2.73 -21.49
C THR A 264 -10.42 1.44 -21.78
#